data_9d6dbc5521622dd47992a0bd4ddad5c9
#
_entry.id   9d6dbc5521622dd47992a0bd4ddad5c9
#
_cell.length_a   1.000
_cell.length_b   1.000
_cell.length_c   1.000
_cell.angle_alpha   90.00
_cell.angle_beta   90.00
_cell.angle_gamma   90.00
#
_symmetry.space_group_name_H-M   'P 1'
#
loop_
_entity.id
_entity.type
_entity.pdbx_description
1 polymer ?
#
loop_
_entity_poly.entity_id
_entity_poly.type
_entity_poly.pdbx_seq_one_letter_code
_entity_poly.pdbx_strand_id
1 'polypeptide(L)'
;KAPPDGAVDYSSMTIAWSPANLSNELQVTLTDNIKASVEALGAKFLSSDPQGDPVTQVTQVENFISRGVDMILMSPNDASACGVVLQEAVEAGIPMIIVNCKMDDMNGALCYVGCDDLTAGELLMEYAAGLLGGKGTIGILRGPDGLDAAIKRTTGIDNKLKENPDISVYSSQAANWKTAEAMSIVENWLQSTSLDAVVCENDEMAIGAVEAIKGHGKSLDDVLVFGIDGIPSAYQSIANGEMKATLLQDAKAIAAKTVEVMQLYFETGSVESEYIIPWVVVDSKNINEYYKAG
;
A
#
# COMPACT_ATOMS: atom_id res chain seq x y z
N LYS A 1 -9.22 -8.87 38.48
CA LYS A 1 -10.53 -9.58 38.31
C LYS A 1 -10.58 -10.04 36.88
N ALA A 2 -10.65 -11.36 36.68
CA ALA A 2 -10.93 -11.87 35.33
C ALA A 2 -12.24 -11.27 34.83
N PRO A 3 -12.33 -10.88 33.52
CA PRO A 3 -13.57 -10.35 32.97
C PRO A 3 -14.65 -11.44 33.06
N PRO A 4 -15.92 -11.06 33.25
CA PRO A 4 -17.01 -12.03 33.27
C PRO A 4 -17.14 -12.64 31.87
N ASP A 5 -17.38 -13.94 31.80
CA ASP A 5 -17.74 -14.72 30.61
C ASP A 5 -16.66 -14.96 29.54
N GLY A 6 -15.40 -15.16 29.91
CA GLY A 6 -14.37 -15.55 28.95
C GLY A 6 -13.91 -14.42 27.99
N ALA A 7 -14.31 -13.18 28.24
CA ALA A 7 -13.87 -12.03 27.45
C ALA A 7 -12.36 -11.79 27.66
N VAL A 8 -11.65 -11.48 26.57
CA VAL A 8 -10.21 -11.18 26.61
C VAL A 8 -9.97 -9.83 27.31
N ASP A 9 -9.05 -9.79 28.25
CA ASP A 9 -8.62 -8.54 28.91
C ASP A 9 -7.46 -7.91 28.15
N TYR A 10 -7.75 -6.99 27.27
CA TYR A 10 -6.75 -6.26 26.49
C TYR A 10 -5.96 -5.22 27.30
N SER A 11 -6.43 -4.83 28.49
CA SER A 11 -5.80 -3.74 29.29
C SER A 11 -4.39 -4.08 29.78
N SER A 12 -4.05 -5.35 29.86
CA SER A 12 -2.72 -5.83 30.22
C SER A 12 -1.82 -6.08 29.01
N MET A 13 -2.36 -6.02 27.78
CA MET A 13 -1.66 -6.38 26.55
C MET A 13 -0.91 -5.20 25.94
N THR A 14 0.18 -5.53 25.27
CA THR A 14 0.98 -4.62 24.46
C THR A 14 1.00 -5.12 23.01
N ILE A 15 0.43 -4.35 22.11
CA ILE A 15 0.40 -4.63 20.67
C ILE A 15 1.42 -3.73 19.98
N ALA A 16 2.37 -4.34 19.26
CA ALA A 16 3.37 -3.62 18.50
C ALA A 16 2.93 -3.47 17.04
N TRP A 17 3.17 -2.31 16.46
CA TRP A 17 2.97 -2.03 15.05
C TRP A 17 4.29 -1.59 14.41
N SER A 18 4.70 -2.27 13.34
CA SER A 18 5.85 -1.94 12.51
C SER A 18 5.36 -1.52 11.13
N PRO A 19 5.19 -0.20 10.87
CA PRO A 19 4.85 0.32 9.54
C PRO A 19 6.02 0.14 8.57
N ALA A 20 5.76 0.15 7.27
CA ALA A 20 6.82 0.15 6.27
C ALA A 20 7.56 1.50 6.22
N ASN A 21 6.81 2.62 6.30
CA ASN A 21 7.36 3.97 6.21
C ASN A 21 6.28 5.00 6.56
N LEU A 22 6.51 5.91 7.48
CA LEU A 22 5.55 6.96 7.86
C LEU A 22 5.71 8.27 7.07
N SER A 23 6.52 8.30 6.02
CA SER A 23 6.50 9.39 5.04
C SER A 23 5.45 9.18 3.93
N ASN A 24 4.84 8.00 3.88
CA ASN A 24 3.78 7.63 2.93
C ASN A 24 2.40 7.85 3.56
N GLU A 25 1.49 8.55 2.86
CA GLU A 25 0.18 8.97 3.37
C GLU A 25 -0.75 7.79 3.69
N LEU A 26 -0.69 6.71 2.88
CA LEU A 26 -1.43 5.48 3.14
C LEU A 26 -0.98 4.84 4.47
N GLN A 27 0.35 4.72 4.68
CA GLN A 27 0.92 4.11 5.89
C GLN A 27 0.63 4.94 7.15
N VAL A 28 0.59 6.28 7.04
CA VAL A 28 0.14 7.15 8.14
C VAL A 28 -1.32 6.86 8.49
N THR A 29 -2.21 6.84 7.48
CA THR A 29 -3.64 6.57 7.68
C THR A 29 -3.86 5.19 8.29
N LEU A 30 -3.14 4.16 7.83
CA LEU A 30 -3.20 2.81 8.36
C LEU A 30 -2.76 2.77 9.84
N THR A 31 -1.62 3.41 10.15
CA THR A 31 -1.06 3.51 11.50
C THR A 31 -2.03 4.17 12.47
N ASP A 32 -2.61 5.31 12.09
CA ASP A 32 -3.53 6.07 12.95
C ASP A 32 -4.80 5.26 13.26
N ASN A 33 -5.33 4.55 12.28
CA ASN A 33 -6.53 3.73 12.46
C ASN A 33 -6.26 2.46 13.28
N ILE A 34 -5.12 1.78 13.07
CA ILE A 34 -4.72 0.63 13.92
C ILE A 34 -4.53 1.11 15.36
N LYS A 35 -3.78 2.20 15.56
CA LYS A 35 -3.54 2.79 16.89
C LYS A 35 -4.85 3.08 17.61
N ALA A 36 -5.74 3.85 16.97
CA ALA A 36 -7.02 4.22 17.57
C ALA A 36 -7.85 2.99 17.96
N SER A 37 -7.87 1.95 17.10
CA SER A 37 -8.62 0.72 17.36
C SER A 37 -8.02 -0.12 18.50
N VAL A 38 -6.70 -0.25 18.55
CA VAL A 38 -5.99 -0.97 19.62
C VAL A 38 -6.16 -0.26 20.97
N GLU A 39 -5.99 1.07 21.00
CA GLU A 39 -6.15 1.86 22.23
C GLU A 39 -7.61 1.88 22.72
N ALA A 40 -8.59 1.81 21.81
CA ALA A 40 -10.01 1.70 22.16
C ALA A 40 -10.35 0.38 22.88
N LEU A 41 -9.59 -0.69 22.66
CA LEU A 41 -9.68 -1.95 23.43
C LEU A 41 -9.05 -1.86 24.81
N GLY A 42 -8.34 -0.76 25.11
CA GLY A 42 -7.58 -0.58 26.34
C GLY A 42 -6.15 -1.14 26.29
N ALA A 43 -5.73 -1.74 25.17
CA ALA A 43 -4.38 -2.27 25.02
C ALA A 43 -3.35 -1.15 24.84
N LYS A 44 -2.10 -1.43 25.23
CA LYS A 44 -0.99 -0.54 24.96
C LYS A 44 -0.52 -0.70 23.53
N PHE A 45 -0.41 0.41 22.82
CA PHE A 45 0.13 0.47 21.46
C PHE A 45 1.60 0.92 21.48
N LEU A 46 2.46 0.18 20.76
CA LEU A 46 3.84 0.55 20.48
C LEU A 46 4.05 0.62 18.98
N SER A 47 4.76 1.64 18.50
CA SER A 47 5.15 1.72 17.10
C SER A 47 6.52 2.39 16.95
N SER A 48 7.23 2.05 15.87
CA SER A 48 8.50 2.67 15.48
C SER A 48 8.54 2.80 13.97
N ASP A 49 8.92 3.99 13.48
CA ASP A 49 9.07 4.26 12.04
C ASP A 49 10.46 3.82 11.56
N PRO A 50 10.57 2.88 10.62
CA PRO A 50 11.85 2.48 10.04
C PRO A 50 12.32 3.42 8.91
N GLN A 51 11.50 4.40 8.52
CA GLN A 51 11.80 5.35 7.44
C GLN A 51 12.11 4.68 6.09
N GLY A 52 11.51 3.50 5.85
CA GLY A 52 11.71 2.72 4.63
C GLY A 52 13.04 1.94 4.58
N ASP A 53 13.79 1.88 5.69
CA ASP A 53 15.03 1.10 5.76
C ASP A 53 14.77 -0.30 6.36
N PRO A 54 15.01 -1.40 5.59
CA PRO A 54 14.74 -2.75 6.06
C PRO A 54 15.58 -3.17 7.27
N VAL A 55 16.81 -2.73 7.35
CA VAL A 55 17.72 -3.06 8.48
C VAL A 55 17.21 -2.40 9.76
N THR A 56 16.78 -1.15 9.66
CA THR A 56 16.16 -0.45 10.79
C THR A 56 14.86 -1.12 11.20
N GLN A 57 14.01 -1.56 10.24
CA GLN A 57 12.77 -2.26 10.55
C GLN A 57 13.03 -3.57 11.30
N VAL A 58 13.96 -4.38 10.83
CA VAL A 58 14.39 -5.62 11.50
C VAL A 58 14.79 -5.33 12.94
N THR A 59 15.71 -4.39 13.16
CA THR A 59 16.19 -4.02 14.53
C THR A 59 15.04 -3.54 15.43
N GLN A 60 14.07 -2.79 14.89
CA GLN A 60 12.92 -2.31 15.66
C GLN A 60 11.99 -3.46 16.05
N VAL A 61 11.77 -4.44 15.18
CA VAL A 61 10.95 -5.63 15.47
C VAL A 61 11.64 -6.54 16.47
N GLU A 62 12.96 -6.76 16.38
CA GLU A 62 13.77 -7.45 17.41
C GLU A 62 13.60 -6.81 18.79
N ASN A 63 13.55 -5.46 18.84
CA ASN A 63 13.28 -4.75 20.09
C ASN A 63 11.86 -5.02 20.63
N PHE A 64 10.84 -5.15 19.78
CA PHE A 64 9.49 -5.54 20.21
C PHE A 64 9.49 -6.96 20.77
N ILE A 65 10.15 -7.90 20.07
CA ILE A 65 10.30 -9.30 20.53
C ILE A 65 11.00 -9.33 21.90
N SER A 66 12.11 -8.62 22.06
CA SER A 66 12.86 -8.56 23.33
C SER A 66 12.06 -7.97 24.50
N ARG A 67 11.08 -7.12 24.22
CA ARG A 67 10.16 -6.55 25.22
C ARG A 67 9.02 -7.49 25.59
N GLY A 68 8.87 -8.61 24.90
CA GLY A 68 7.80 -9.58 25.13
C GLY A 68 6.42 -8.99 24.88
N VAL A 69 6.22 -8.33 23.73
CA VAL A 69 4.89 -7.85 23.35
C VAL A 69 3.96 -9.03 23.09
N ASP A 70 2.65 -8.83 23.23
CA ASP A 70 1.65 -9.90 23.09
C ASP A 70 1.32 -10.24 21.65
N MET A 71 1.50 -9.28 20.73
CA MET A 71 1.37 -9.47 19.28
C MET A 71 2.15 -8.40 18.52
N ILE A 72 2.64 -8.77 17.34
CA ILE A 72 3.24 -7.85 16.37
C ILE A 72 2.33 -7.79 15.14
N LEU A 73 1.98 -6.58 14.75
CA LEU A 73 1.38 -6.24 13.46
C LEU A 73 2.48 -5.62 12.61
N MET A 74 2.71 -6.09 11.39
CA MET A 74 3.83 -5.63 10.57
C MET A 74 3.44 -5.42 9.12
N SER A 75 3.78 -4.25 8.60
CA SER A 75 3.81 -3.98 7.15
C SER A 75 5.28 -4.00 6.72
N PRO A 76 5.78 -5.09 6.12
CA PRO A 76 7.19 -5.17 5.74
C PRO A 76 7.52 -4.18 4.62
N ASN A 77 8.67 -3.54 4.72
CA ASN A 77 9.18 -2.63 3.68
C ASN A 77 10.13 -3.32 2.69
N ASP A 78 10.48 -4.57 2.94
CA ASP A 78 11.19 -5.46 2.01
C ASP A 78 10.72 -6.90 2.25
N ALA A 79 10.32 -7.59 1.18
CA ALA A 79 9.69 -8.91 1.26
C ALA A 79 10.64 -9.99 1.76
N SER A 80 11.92 -9.91 1.43
CA SER A 80 12.96 -10.89 1.77
C SER A 80 13.64 -10.55 3.09
N ALA A 81 14.13 -9.31 3.24
CA ALA A 81 14.92 -8.90 4.40
C ALA A 81 14.13 -9.00 5.71
N CYS A 82 12.84 -8.73 5.70
CA CYS A 82 11.99 -8.79 6.89
C CYS A 82 11.62 -10.21 7.33
N GLY A 83 11.90 -11.23 6.53
CA GLY A 83 11.56 -12.63 6.86
C GLY A 83 12.25 -13.15 8.11
N VAL A 84 13.44 -12.64 8.46
CA VAL A 84 14.19 -13.08 9.63
C VAL A 84 13.44 -12.82 10.94
N VAL A 85 12.83 -11.65 11.10
CA VAL A 85 12.11 -11.31 12.35
C VAL A 85 10.79 -12.04 12.51
N LEU A 86 10.20 -12.56 11.41
CA LEU A 86 9.06 -13.46 11.50
C LEU A 86 9.46 -14.78 12.19
N GLN A 87 10.60 -15.37 11.83
CA GLN A 87 11.09 -16.59 12.46
C GLN A 87 11.48 -16.35 13.91
N GLU A 88 12.11 -15.23 14.23
CA GLU A 88 12.42 -14.84 15.62
C GLU A 88 11.16 -14.66 16.47
N ALA A 89 10.10 -14.06 15.93
CA ALA A 89 8.81 -13.93 16.61
C ALA A 89 8.19 -15.32 16.89
N VAL A 90 8.25 -16.23 15.91
CA VAL A 90 7.80 -17.63 16.08
C VAL A 90 8.57 -18.33 17.21
N GLU A 91 9.91 -18.22 17.22
CA GLU A 91 10.76 -18.79 18.27
C GLU A 91 10.48 -18.22 19.66
N ALA A 92 10.13 -16.93 19.73
CA ALA A 92 9.72 -16.26 20.95
C ALA A 92 8.27 -16.54 21.36
N GLY A 93 7.48 -17.24 20.52
CA GLY A 93 6.06 -17.51 20.76
C GLY A 93 5.17 -16.27 20.62
N ILE A 94 5.62 -15.23 19.90
CA ILE A 94 4.87 -14.00 19.70
C ILE A 94 4.15 -14.08 18.34
N PRO A 95 2.80 -14.08 18.31
CA PRO A 95 2.04 -14.10 17.06
C PRO A 95 2.28 -12.83 16.24
N MET A 96 2.42 -12.98 14.91
CA MET A 96 2.62 -11.87 13.98
C MET A 96 1.57 -11.90 12.87
N ILE A 97 0.86 -10.78 12.69
CA ILE A 97 -0.03 -10.53 11.55
C ILE A 97 0.72 -9.67 10.54
N ILE A 98 0.77 -10.13 9.30
CA ILE A 98 1.36 -9.37 8.19
C ILE A 98 0.25 -8.52 7.54
N VAL A 99 0.51 -7.24 7.40
CA VAL A 99 -0.49 -6.24 6.99
C VAL A 99 -0.01 -5.49 5.75
N ASN A 100 -0.91 -5.28 4.82
CA ASN A 100 -0.71 -4.46 3.62
C ASN A 100 0.26 -5.02 2.57
N CYS A 101 1.48 -5.39 2.92
CA CYS A 101 2.47 -6.01 2.03
C CYS A 101 2.84 -7.40 2.55
N LYS A 102 3.08 -8.35 1.64
CA LYS A 102 3.52 -9.72 2.01
C LYS A 102 5.04 -9.82 2.11
N MET A 103 5.50 -10.86 2.77
CA MET A 103 6.88 -11.35 2.73
C MET A 103 7.00 -12.46 1.69
N ASP A 104 8.23 -12.75 1.22
CA ASP A 104 8.50 -13.87 0.30
C ASP A 104 8.13 -15.23 0.93
N ASP A 105 8.41 -15.38 2.23
CA ASP A 105 8.01 -16.53 3.01
C ASP A 105 7.08 -16.10 4.16
N MET A 106 5.86 -16.59 4.13
CA MET A 106 4.82 -16.34 5.12
C MET A 106 4.73 -17.44 6.18
N ASN A 107 5.62 -18.44 6.14
CA ASN A 107 5.60 -19.52 7.13
C ASN A 107 5.87 -18.98 8.54
N GLY A 108 4.92 -19.22 9.43
CA GLY A 108 4.95 -18.71 10.79
C GLY A 108 4.17 -17.42 11.01
N ALA A 109 3.79 -16.70 9.95
CA ALA A 109 2.83 -15.62 10.09
C ALA A 109 1.46 -16.19 10.49
N LEU A 110 0.79 -15.48 11.38
CA LEU A 110 -0.57 -15.85 11.79
C LEU A 110 -1.54 -15.76 10.61
N CYS A 111 -1.47 -14.66 9.88
CA CYS A 111 -2.21 -14.43 8.64
C CYS A 111 -1.70 -13.18 7.91
N TYR A 112 -2.28 -12.94 6.72
CA TYR A 112 -2.17 -11.71 5.97
C TYR A 112 -3.49 -10.94 5.99
N VAL A 113 -3.42 -9.62 6.16
CA VAL A 113 -4.57 -8.71 6.02
C VAL A 113 -4.18 -7.56 5.09
N GLY A 114 -4.82 -7.48 3.94
CA GLY A 114 -4.50 -6.45 2.94
C GLY A 114 -5.23 -6.65 1.63
N CYS A 115 -4.73 -6.04 0.58
CA CYS A 115 -5.27 -6.17 -0.77
C CYS A 115 -4.40 -7.14 -1.61
N ASP A 116 -4.91 -7.57 -2.76
CA ASP A 116 -4.14 -8.34 -3.73
C ASP A 116 -3.50 -7.39 -4.74
N ASP A 117 -2.20 -7.17 -4.60
CA ASP A 117 -1.45 -6.23 -5.42
C ASP A 117 -1.28 -6.68 -6.89
N LEU A 118 -1.35 -7.98 -7.18
CA LEU A 118 -1.39 -8.47 -8.57
C LEU A 118 -2.66 -7.96 -9.27
N THR A 119 -3.80 -8.16 -8.61
CA THR A 119 -5.09 -7.65 -9.08
C THR A 119 -5.08 -6.13 -9.23
N ALA A 120 -4.40 -5.40 -8.34
CA ALA A 120 -4.27 -3.94 -8.48
C ALA A 120 -3.59 -3.54 -9.80
N GLY A 121 -2.43 -4.14 -10.10
CA GLY A 121 -1.73 -3.87 -11.36
C GLY A 121 -2.57 -4.21 -12.58
N GLU A 122 -3.29 -5.33 -12.54
CA GLU A 122 -4.19 -5.74 -13.62
C GLU A 122 -5.34 -4.75 -13.81
N LEU A 123 -6.04 -4.37 -12.76
CA LEU A 123 -7.15 -3.41 -12.80
C LEU A 123 -6.71 -2.03 -13.27
N LEU A 124 -5.56 -1.54 -12.77
CA LEU A 124 -5.03 -0.23 -13.16
C LEU A 124 -4.72 -0.18 -14.66
N MET A 125 -4.00 -1.20 -15.16
CA MET A 125 -3.61 -1.24 -16.57
C MET A 125 -4.81 -1.50 -17.48
N GLU A 126 -5.76 -2.33 -17.07
CA GLU A 126 -7.01 -2.54 -17.80
C GLU A 126 -7.82 -1.24 -17.94
N TYR A 127 -7.92 -0.48 -16.83
CA TYR A 127 -8.61 0.82 -16.84
C TYR A 127 -7.88 1.84 -17.74
N ALA A 128 -6.55 1.91 -17.65
CA ALA A 128 -5.73 2.78 -18.48
C ALA A 128 -5.84 2.42 -19.97
N ALA A 129 -5.74 1.14 -20.30
CA ALA A 129 -5.90 0.65 -21.67
C ALA A 129 -7.29 0.97 -22.25
N GLY A 130 -8.34 0.87 -21.44
CA GLY A 130 -9.71 1.24 -21.83
C GLY A 130 -9.81 2.71 -22.22
N LEU A 131 -9.23 3.63 -21.45
CA LEU A 131 -9.23 5.07 -21.75
C LEU A 131 -8.33 5.43 -22.94
N LEU A 132 -7.23 4.71 -23.14
CA LEU A 132 -6.33 4.86 -24.30
C LEU A 132 -6.90 4.25 -25.59
N GLY A 133 -8.01 3.50 -25.52
CA GLY A 133 -8.56 2.78 -26.66
C GLY A 133 -7.63 1.65 -27.15
N GLY A 134 -6.86 1.05 -26.26
CA GLY A 134 -6.00 -0.10 -26.49
C GLY A 134 -4.68 0.21 -27.22
N LYS A 135 -4.29 1.47 -27.38
CA LYS A 135 -3.05 1.87 -28.08
C LYS A 135 -2.43 3.13 -27.49
N GLY A 136 -1.13 3.31 -27.67
CA GLY A 136 -0.41 4.51 -27.23
C GLY A 136 0.96 4.20 -26.64
N THR A 137 1.66 5.25 -26.22
CA THR A 137 2.97 5.16 -25.59
C THR A 137 2.86 5.59 -24.14
N ILE A 138 3.24 4.70 -23.20
CA ILE A 138 3.11 4.96 -21.77
C ILE A 138 4.45 4.94 -21.06
N GLY A 139 4.55 5.70 -19.96
CA GLY A 139 5.58 5.54 -18.93
C GLY A 139 5.01 4.80 -17.71
N ILE A 140 5.82 3.97 -17.05
CA ILE A 140 5.44 3.27 -15.82
C ILE A 140 6.35 3.73 -14.69
N LEU A 141 5.75 4.25 -13.61
CA LEU A 141 6.45 4.58 -12.37
C LEU A 141 6.21 3.49 -11.34
N ARG A 142 7.31 2.81 -10.97
CA ARG A 142 7.27 1.66 -10.05
C ARG A 142 7.63 2.07 -8.62
N GLY A 143 7.14 1.29 -7.67
CA GLY A 143 7.59 1.34 -6.28
C GLY A 143 9.04 0.87 -6.10
N PRO A 144 9.51 0.75 -4.84
CA PRO A 144 10.83 0.24 -4.52
C PRO A 144 11.03 -1.19 -5.02
N ASP A 145 12.17 -1.45 -5.64
CA ASP A 145 12.56 -2.82 -6.00
C ASP A 145 12.71 -3.65 -4.70
N GLY A 146 12.21 -4.90 -4.70
CA GLY A 146 12.23 -5.79 -3.53
C GLY A 146 10.99 -5.73 -2.64
N LEU A 147 10.09 -4.75 -2.83
CA LEU A 147 8.81 -4.71 -2.14
C LEU A 147 7.76 -5.54 -2.89
N ASP A 148 7.07 -6.45 -2.19
CA ASP A 148 6.07 -7.35 -2.79
C ASP A 148 4.99 -6.59 -3.58
N ALA A 149 4.47 -5.50 -3.03
CA ALA A 149 3.47 -4.66 -3.71
C ALA A 149 3.97 -4.14 -5.08
N ALA A 150 5.22 -3.63 -5.16
CA ALA A 150 5.78 -3.15 -6.41
C ALA A 150 5.97 -4.30 -7.43
N ILE A 151 6.49 -5.44 -6.98
CA ILE A 151 6.70 -6.64 -7.82
C ILE A 151 5.36 -7.13 -8.38
N LYS A 152 4.33 -7.22 -7.54
CA LYS A 152 3.01 -7.72 -7.93
C LYS A 152 2.26 -6.74 -8.84
N ARG A 153 2.26 -5.44 -8.50
CA ARG A 153 1.65 -4.40 -9.34
C ARG A 153 2.30 -4.35 -10.72
N THR A 154 3.64 -4.38 -10.79
CA THR A 154 4.37 -4.48 -12.07
C THR A 154 3.95 -5.72 -12.86
N THR A 155 3.89 -6.89 -12.20
CA THR A 155 3.48 -8.15 -12.84
C THR A 155 2.06 -8.07 -13.40
N GLY A 156 1.12 -7.48 -12.64
CA GLY A 156 -0.25 -7.27 -13.08
C GLY A 156 -0.34 -6.33 -14.30
N ILE A 157 0.40 -5.23 -14.28
CA ILE A 157 0.52 -4.30 -15.42
C ILE A 157 1.04 -5.04 -16.66
N ASP A 158 2.13 -5.81 -16.50
CA ASP A 158 2.73 -6.58 -17.60
C ASP A 158 1.78 -7.64 -18.16
N ASN A 159 0.94 -8.28 -17.33
CA ASN A 159 -0.08 -9.22 -17.79
C ASN A 159 -1.08 -8.53 -18.73
N LYS A 160 -1.57 -7.36 -18.36
CA LYS A 160 -2.54 -6.60 -19.17
C LYS A 160 -1.92 -5.96 -20.40
N LEU A 161 -0.64 -5.61 -20.36
CA LEU A 161 0.08 -5.14 -21.56
C LEU A 161 0.20 -6.23 -22.63
N LYS A 162 0.35 -7.51 -22.25
CA LYS A 162 0.33 -8.64 -23.20
C LYS A 162 -1.02 -8.76 -23.95
N GLU A 163 -2.11 -8.36 -23.29
CA GLU A 163 -3.45 -8.34 -23.89
C GLU A 163 -3.69 -7.10 -24.78
N ASN A 164 -2.83 -6.07 -24.67
CA ASN A 164 -2.91 -4.80 -25.37
C ASN A 164 -1.61 -4.50 -26.16
N PRO A 165 -1.28 -5.27 -27.20
CA PRO A 165 0.03 -5.20 -27.87
C PRO A 165 0.30 -3.87 -28.61
N ASP A 166 -0.71 -3.05 -28.87
CA ASP A 166 -0.56 -1.74 -29.48
C ASP A 166 -0.27 -0.62 -28.45
N ILE A 167 -0.18 -0.96 -27.15
CA ILE A 167 0.35 -0.08 -26.10
C ILE A 167 1.83 -0.37 -25.96
N SER A 168 2.67 0.63 -26.23
CA SER A 168 4.12 0.53 -26.08
C SER A 168 4.57 1.18 -24.77
N VAL A 169 5.47 0.51 -24.04
CA VAL A 169 6.11 1.06 -22.85
C VAL A 169 7.39 1.78 -23.26
N TYR A 170 7.41 3.12 -23.13
CA TYR A 170 8.61 3.92 -23.36
C TYR A 170 9.68 3.63 -22.30
N SER A 171 9.28 3.62 -21.05
CA SER A 171 10.18 3.34 -19.92
C SER A 171 9.38 2.87 -18.70
N SER A 172 10.02 2.01 -17.89
CA SER A 172 9.51 1.59 -16.58
C SER A 172 10.63 1.82 -15.56
N GLN A 173 10.43 2.75 -14.61
CA GLN A 173 11.45 3.15 -13.64
C GLN A 173 10.90 3.20 -12.21
N ALA A 174 11.74 2.78 -11.25
CA ALA A 174 11.43 2.94 -9.84
C ALA A 174 11.50 4.42 -9.45
N ALA A 175 10.45 4.93 -8.81
CA ALA A 175 10.37 6.25 -8.19
C ALA A 175 10.08 6.15 -6.68
N ASN A 176 10.19 4.93 -6.12
CA ASN A 176 10.29 4.62 -4.69
C ASN A 176 9.17 5.23 -3.83
N TRP A 177 7.94 5.26 -4.35
CA TRP A 177 6.75 5.88 -3.73
C TRP A 177 6.91 7.39 -3.45
N LYS A 178 7.84 8.09 -4.15
CA LYS A 178 8.16 9.49 -3.87
C LYS A 178 7.74 10.42 -4.99
N THR A 179 6.97 11.44 -4.65
CA THR A 179 6.52 12.49 -5.56
C THR A 179 7.68 13.18 -6.29
N ALA A 180 8.74 13.56 -5.58
CA ALA A 180 9.86 14.28 -6.17
C ALA A 180 10.69 13.43 -7.15
N GLU A 181 10.89 12.13 -6.86
CA GLU A 181 11.58 11.21 -7.77
C GLU A 181 10.75 11.00 -9.03
N ALA A 182 9.42 10.76 -8.86
CA ALA A 182 8.47 10.60 -9.96
C ALA A 182 8.45 11.85 -10.88
N MET A 183 8.36 13.04 -10.28
CA MET A 183 8.39 14.30 -11.02
C MET A 183 9.64 14.40 -11.90
N SER A 184 10.83 14.19 -11.34
CA SER A 184 12.10 14.27 -12.07
C SER A 184 12.19 13.24 -13.20
N ILE A 185 11.69 12.02 -13.01
CA ILE A 185 11.67 10.97 -14.03
C ILE A 185 10.77 11.38 -15.19
N VAL A 186 9.55 11.85 -14.89
CA VAL A 186 8.58 12.23 -15.92
C VAL A 186 9.03 13.47 -16.69
N GLU A 187 9.63 14.47 -16.02
CA GLU A 187 10.25 15.63 -16.68
C GLU A 187 11.29 15.18 -17.73
N ASN A 188 12.16 14.23 -17.39
CA ASN A 188 13.14 13.67 -18.31
C ASN A 188 12.49 12.93 -19.49
N TRP A 189 11.43 12.16 -19.23
CA TRP A 189 10.70 11.45 -20.30
C TRP A 189 10.07 12.44 -21.28
N LEU A 190 9.41 13.50 -20.79
CA LEU A 190 8.72 14.49 -21.60
C LEU A 190 9.66 15.33 -22.48
N GLN A 191 10.96 15.43 -22.10
CA GLN A 191 11.98 16.04 -22.96
C GLN A 191 12.38 15.16 -24.15
N SER A 192 12.22 13.84 -24.03
CA SER A 192 12.73 12.86 -24.98
C SER A 192 11.65 12.24 -25.86
N THR A 193 10.40 12.20 -25.40
CA THR A 193 9.29 11.57 -26.12
C THR A 193 7.95 12.22 -25.82
N SER A 194 6.94 11.87 -26.64
CA SER A 194 5.55 12.13 -26.30
C SER A 194 4.97 10.90 -25.62
N LEU A 195 4.32 11.10 -24.48
CA LEU A 195 3.59 10.06 -23.77
C LEU A 195 2.09 10.31 -23.93
N ASP A 196 1.32 9.23 -24.03
CA ASP A 196 -0.15 9.24 -23.98
C ASP A 196 -0.64 8.99 -22.55
N ALA A 197 0.17 8.30 -21.72
CA ALA A 197 -0.15 8.13 -20.30
C ALA A 197 1.08 7.89 -19.45
N VAL A 198 0.92 8.15 -18.13
CA VAL A 198 1.80 7.70 -17.05
C VAL A 198 1.00 6.83 -16.09
N VAL A 199 1.39 5.57 -15.97
CA VAL A 199 0.79 4.59 -15.07
C VAL A 199 1.69 4.49 -13.83
N CYS A 200 1.14 4.84 -12.67
CA CYS A 200 1.90 4.93 -11.43
C CYS A 200 1.40 3.87 -10.43
N GLU A 201 2.32 3.12 -9.86
CA GLU A 201 2.00 2.08 -8.90
C GLU A 201 1.56 2.62 -7.53
N ASN A 202 1.65 3.97 -7.31
CA ASN A 202 0.97 4.64 -6.21
C ASN A 202 0.61 6.10 -6.56
N ASP A 203 -0.21 6.70 -5.71
CA ASP A 203 -0.76 8.04 -5.93
C ASP A 203 0.26 9.16 -5.71
N GLU A 204 1.19 9.01 -4.77
CA GLU A 204 2.23 10.03 -4.55
C GLU A 204 3.11 10.20 -5.79
N MET A 205 3.44 9.09 -6.48
CA MET A 205 4.13 9.16 -7.77
C MET A 205 3.24 9.75 -8.87
N ALA A 206 1.93 9.45 -8.85
CA ALA A 206 0.97 10.02 -9.80
C ALA A 206 0.86 11.55 -9.65
N ILE A 207 0.83 12.07 -8.42
CA ILE A 207 0.89 13.51 -8.15
C ILE A 207 2.18 14.11 -8.71
N GLY A 208 3.32 13.45 -8.53
CA GLY A 208 4.59 13.88 -9.14
C GLY A 208 4.54 13.93 -10.67
N ALA A 209 3.91 12.94 -11.30
CA ALA A 209 3.70 12.92 -12.75
C ALA A 209 2.79 14.06 -13.21
N VAL A 210 1.70 14.34 -12.50
CA VAL A 210 0.80 15.48 -12.78
C VAL A 210 1.57 16.79 -12.76
N GLU A 211 2.37 17.04 -11.73
CA GLU A 211 3.15 18.28 -11.61
C GLU A 211 4.20 18.41 -12.72
N ALA A 212 4.86 17.32 -13.09
CA ALA A 212 5.82 17.30 -14.21
C ALA A 212 5.15 17.65 -15.55
N ILE A 213 3.97 17.06 -15.83
CA ILE A 213 3.20 17.30 -17.07
C ILE A 213 2.77 18.77 -17.15
N LYS A 214 2.22 19.32 -16.05
CA LYS A 214 1.84 20.74 -15.94
C LYS A 214 3.03 21.67 -16.11
N GLY A 215 4.14 21.37 -15.43
CA GLY A 215 5.38 22.13 -15.50
C GLY A 215 5.98 22.17 -16.91
N HIS A 216 5.74 21.12 -17.69
CA HIS A 216 6.16 21.03 -19.10
C HIS A 216 5.20 21.71 -20.08
N GLY A 217 4.09 22.28 -19.57
CA GLY A 217 3.07 22.98 -20.36
C GLY A 217 2.19 22.05 -21.19
N LYS A 218 2.14 20.74 -20.86
CA LYS A 218 1.27 19.76 -21.52
C LYS A 218 -0.07 19.67 -20.84
N SER A 219 -1.10 19.29 -21.62
CA SER A 219 -2.43 19.04 -21.10
C SER A 219 -2.51 17.65 -20.44
N LEU A 220 -3.21 17.57 -19.32
CA LEU A 220 -3.54 16.29 -18.64
C LEU A 220 -4.70 15.54 -19.36
N ASP A 221 -5.25 16.11 -20.42
CA ASP A 221 -6.13 15.39 -21.35
C ASP A 221 -5.34 14.72 -22.47
N ASP A 222 -4.13 15.20 -22.77
CA ASP A 222 -3.23 14.60 -23.77
C ASP A 222 -2.31 13.54 -23.14
N VAL A 223 -1.98 13.68 -21.84
CA VAL A 223 -1.16 12.72 -21.11
C VAL A 223 -1.92 12.30 -19.86
N LEU A 224 -2.54 11.11 -19.92
CA LEU A 224 -3.39 10.61 -18.86
C LEU A 224 -2.55 10.10 -17.67
N VAL A 225 -3.00 10.34 -16.43
CA VAL A 225 -2.30 9.89 -15.23
C VAL A 225 -3.20 9.00 -14.38
N PHE A 226 -2.64 7.88 -13.92
CA PHE A 226 -3.31 6.87 -13.11
C PHE A 226 -2.47 6.54 -11.89
N GLY A 227 -3.13 6.23 -10.75
CA GLY A 227 -2.47 5.89 -9.49
C GLY A 227 -3.14 4.74 -8.76
N ILE A 228 -2.59 4.40 -7.60
CA ILE A 228 -3.10 3.41 -6.64
C ILE A 228 -2.91 4.03 -5.26
N ASP A 229 -3.80 3.82 -4.35
CA ASP A 229 -3.90 4.00 -2.90
C ASP A 229 -5.22 4.67 -2.51
N GLY A 230 -5.71 5.66 -3.28
CA GLY A 230 -6.89 6.43 -2.92
C GLY A 230 -6.61 7.43 -1.81
N ILE A 231 -5.48 8.15 -1.90
CA ILE A 231 -5.13 9.18 -0.90
C ILE A 231 -5.90 10.48 -1.16
N PRO A 232 -6.11 11.34 -0.13
CA PRO A 232 -6.84 12.59 -0.26
C PRO A 232 -6.34 13.51 -1.38
N SER A 233 -5.02 13.60 -1.58
CA SER A 233 -4.42 14.40 -2.66
C SER A 233 -4.77 13.86 -4.06
N ALA A 234 -4.85 12.54 -4.23
CA ALA A 234 -5.29 11.93 -5.49
C ALA A 234 -6.77 12.19 -5.75
N TYR A 235 -7.62 12.10 -4.71
CA TYR A 235 -9.03 12.45 -4.85
C TYR A 235 -9.23 13.90 -5.29
N GLN A 236 -8.48 14.83 -4.69
CA GLN A 236 -8.50 16.22 -5.12
C GLN A 236 -8.07 16.37 -6.59
N SER A 237 -7.00 15.68 -6.99
CA SER A 237 -6.48 15.69 -8.35
C SER A 237 -7.48 15.12 -9.37
N ILE A 238 -8.21 14.04 -9.00
CA ILE A 238 -9.29 13.49 -9.83
C ILE A 238 -10.46 14.47 -9.92
N ALA A 239 -10.86 15.07 -8.82
CA ALA A 239 -11.93 16.07 -8.79
C ALA A 239 -11.61 17.32 -9.64
N ASN A 240 -10.34 17.68 -9.73
CA ASN A 240 -9.83 18.75 -10.61
C ASN A 240 -9.69 18.31 -12.09
N GLY A 241 -9.88 17.02 -12.42
CA GLY A 241 -9.71 16.46 -13.76
C GLY A 241 -8.25 16.18 -14.13
N GLU A 242 -7.32 16.27 -13.17
CA GLU A 242 -5.88 16.10 -13.39
C GLU A 242 -5.49 14.62 -13.49
N MET A 243 -5.77 13.82 -12.47
CA MET A 243 -5.69 12.36 -12.56
C MET A 243 -6.98 11.79 -13.14
N LYS A 244 -6.89 10.68 -13.87
CA LYS A 244 -8.05 10.01 -14.46
C LYS A 244 -8.68 8.98 -13.54
N ALA A 245 -7.88 8.28 -12.75
CA ALA A 245 -8.35 7.35 -11.73
C ALA A 245 -7.25 7.04 -10.70
N THR A 246 -7.70 6.55 -9.55
CA THR A 246 -6.89 5.79 -8.58
C THR A 246 -7.62 4.50 -8.20
N LEU A 247 -6.88 3.50 -7.72
CA LEU A 247 -7.45 2.34 -7.05
C LEU A 247 -7.41 2.59 -5.54
N LEU A 248 -8.58 2.60 -4.90
CA LEU A 248 -8.66 2.75 -3.45
C LEU A 248 -8.11 1.50 -2.76
N GLN A 249 -7.03 1.66 -2.01
CA GLN A 249 -6.57 0.77 -0.97
C GLN A 249 -7.14 1.25 0.36
N ASP A 250 -8.24 0.65 0.81
CA ASP A 250 -8.96 1.16 1.98
C ASP A 250 -8.20 0.88 3.28
N ALA A 251 -7.29 1.80 3.63
CA ALA A 251 -6.49 1.72 4.84
C ALA A 251 -7.33 1.60 6.13
N LYS A 252 -8.54 2.20 6.15
CA LYS A 252 -9.45 2.09 7.29
C LYS A 252 -10.03 0.69 7.39
N ALA A 253 -10.46 0.11 6.27
CA ALA A 253 -10.97 -1.25 6.22
C ALA A 253 -9.87 -2.26 6.55
N ILE A 254 -8.64 -2.08 6.05
CA ILE A 254 -7.47 -2.91 6.38
C ILE A 254 -7.20 -2.84 7.89
N ALA A 255 -7.13 -1.63 8.47
CA ALA A 255 -6.89 -1.46 9.90
C ALA A 255 -7.98 -2.12 10.76
N ALA A 256 -9.25 -1.88 10.43
CA ALA A 256 -10.38 -2.47 11.13
C ALA A 256 -10.35 -4.00 11.07
N LYS A 257 -10.09 -4.58 9.89
CA LYS A 257 -9.97 -6.02 9.71
C LYS A 257 -8.77 -6.59 10.46
N THR A 258 -7.63 -5.90 10.47
CA THR A 258 -6.43 -6.32 11.22
C THR A 258 -6.74 -6.44 12.72
N VAL A 259 -7.42 -5.46 13.30
CA VAL A 259 -7.76 -5.48 14.73
C VAL A 259 -8.86 -6.51 15.02
N GLU A 260 -9.85 -6.67 14.13
CA GLU A 260 -10.87 -7.73 14.24
C GLU A 260 -10.21 -9.13 14.25
N VAL A 261 -9.26 -9.37 13.35
CA VAL A 261 -8.53 -10.65 13.27
C VAL A 261 -7.64 -10.87 14.49
N MET A 262 -6.98 -9.82 14.98
CA MET A 262 -6.26 -9.87 16.25
C MET A 262 -7.17 -10.30 17.40
N GLN A 263 -8.36 -9.69 17.52
CA GLN A 263 -9.33 -10.06 18.56
C GLN A 263 -9.81 -11.51 18.40
N LEU A 264 -10.14 -11.93 17.18
CA LEU A 264 -10.54 -13.29 16.88
C LEU A 264 -9.48 -14.32 17.30
N TYR A 265 -8.21 -14.01 17.04
CA TYR A 265 -7.11 -14.88 17.48
C TYR A 265 -7.02 -15.00 19.00
N PHE A 266 -7.08 -13.89 19.73
CA PHE A 266 -7.02 -13.94 21.20
C PHE A 266 -8.26 -14.63 21.82
N GLU A 267 -9.41 -14.60 21.15
CA GLU A 267 -10.64 -15.24 21.61
C GLU A 267 -10.67 -16.75 21.29
N THR A 268 -10.18 -17.14 20.12
CA THR A 268 -10.40 -18.52 19.59
C THR A 268 -9.12 -19.34 19.43
N GLY A 269 -7.96 -18.67 19.39
CA GLY A 269 -6.67 -19.30 19.13
C GLY A 269 -6.40 -19.61 17.66
N SER A 270 -7.29 -19.26 16.71
CA SER A 270 -7.11 -19.53 15.28
C SER A 270 -7.79 -18.49 14.41
N VAL A 271 -7.22 -18.28 13.21
CA VAL A 271 -7.75 -17.39 12.17
C VAL A 271 -7.50 -18.00 10.80
N GLU A 272 -8.14 -17.47 9.77
CA GLU A 272 -7.85 -17.84 8.38
C GLU A 272 -6.47 -17.31 7.97
N SER A 273 -5.87 -17.91 6.95
CA SER A 273 -4.53 -17.51 6.47
C SER A 273 -4.49 -16.14 5.79
N GLU A 274 -5.61 -15.68 5.23
CA GLU A 274 -5.70 -14.42 4.49
C GLU A 274 -7.06 -13.75 4.66
N TYR A 275 -7.03 -12.42 4.73
CA TYR A 275 -8.20 -11.54 4.72
C TYR A 275 -7.99 -10.46 3.65
N ILE A 276 -8.58 -10.65 2.48
CA ILE A 276 -8.39 -9.77 1.33
C ILE A 276 -9.45 -8.67 1.33
N ILE A 277 -9.00 -7.43 1.33
CA ILE A 277 -9.84 -6.25 1.15
C ILE A 277 -9.89 -5.90 -0.34
N PRO A 278 -11.09 -5.77 -0.94
CA PRO A 278 -11.21 -5.55 -2.37
C PRO A 278 -10.73 -4.15 -2.79
N TRP A 279 -10.18 -4.07 -3.99
CA TRP A 279 -9.88 -2.80 -4.66
C TRP A 279 -11.14 -2.14 -5.20
N VAL A 280 -11.16 -0.80 -5.19
CA VAL A 280 -12.23 0.00 -5.81
C VAL A 280 -11.62 1.03 -6.73
N VAL A 281 -12.05 1.06 -7.99
CA VAL A 281 -11.66 2.10 -8.93
C VAL A 281 -12.39 3.40 -8.56
N VAL A 282 -11.65 4.46 -8.30
CA VAL A 282 -12.17 5.80 -8.05
C VAL A 282 -11.79 6.70 -9.23
N ASP A 283 -12.80 7.22 -9.90
CA ASP A 283 -12.67 8.07 -11.09
C ASP A 283 -13.63 9.27 -11.01
N SER A 284 -13.72 10.05 -12.07
CA SER A 284 -14.61 11.22 -12.17
C SER A 284 -16.10 10.90 -12.00
N LYS A 285 -16.51 9.63 -12.15
CA LYS A 285 -17.93 9.23 -12.06
C LYS A 285 -18.37 9.00 -10.62
N ASN A 286 -17.45 8.54 -9.73
CA ASN A 286 -17.75 8.21 -8.34
C ASN A 286 -16.95 9.01 -7.31
N ILE A 287 -16.08 9.93 -7.74
CA ILE A 287 -15.22 10.72 -6.82
C ILE A 287 -16.01 11.44 -5.72
N ASN A 288 -17.24 11.85 -5.98
CA ASN A 288 -18.07 12.55 -5.00
C ASN A 288 -18.49 11.66 -3.81
N GLU A 289 -18.33 10.34 -3.90
CA GLU A 289 -18.57 9.41 -2.79
C GLU A 289 -17.38 9.41 -1.81
N TYR A 290 -16.18 9.73 -2.29
CA TYR A 290 -14.91 9.68 -1.55
C TYR A 290 -14.38 11.06 -1.16
N TYR A 291 -14.65 12.06 -1.99
CA TYR A 291 -14.14 13.42 -1.82
C TYR A 291 -15.25 14.47 -1.90
N LYS A 292 -15.33 15.32 -0.87
CA LYS A 292 -16.18 16.52 -0.87
C LYS A 292 -15.25 17.72 -0.90
N ALA A 293 -15.27 18.46 -1.98
CA ALA A 293 -14.63 19.76 -2.03
C ALA A 293 -15.23 20.64 -0.95
N GLY A 294 -14.39 21.16 -0.05
CA GLY A 294 -14.78 22.02 1.05
C GLY A 294 -15.25 23.41 0.59
#